data_39913695c2716be24f16ccb35d81bf74
#
_entry.id   39913695c2716be24f16ccb35d81bf74
#
_cell.length_a   1.000
_cell.length_b   1.000
_cell.length_c   1.000
_cell.angle_alpha   90.00
_cell.angle_beta   90.00
_cell.angle_gamma   90.00
#
_symmetry.space_group_name_H-M   'P 1'
#
loop_
_entity.id
_entity.type
_entity.pdbx_description
1 polymer ?
#
loop_
_entity_poly.entity_id
_entity_poly.type
_entity_poly.pdbx_seq_one_letter_code
_entity_poly.pdbx_strand_id
1 'polypeptide(L)'
;MIDIDITKYENSVINNLDRDNAKKIVSFLISGNCDYIEQLLEDYLDIFVFEYEDFVKKYNELNKKYNNNLINEIRDDMNILEEFYY
;
A
#
# COMPACT_ATOMS: atom_id res chain seq x y z
N MET A 1 -7.87 -11.16 11.91
CA MET A 1 -7.52 -9.83 11.37
C MET A 1 -6.20 -9.39 11.94
N ILE A 2 -5.32 -8.88 11.09
CA ILE A 2 -4.05 -8.35 11.54
C ILE A 2 -4.26 -6.90 11.93
N ASP A 3 -3.89 -6.57 13.16
CA ASP A 3 -3.97 -5.21 13.66
C ASP A 3 -2.57 -4.59 13.58
N ILE A 4 -2.36 -3.77 12.56
CA ILE A 4 -1.07 -3.15 12.34
C ILE A 4 -1.06 -1.77 12.99
N ASP A 5 -0.10 -1.56 13.88
CA ASP A 5 0.05 -0.29 14.56
C ASP A 5 0.86 0.68 13.70
N ILE A 6 0.17 1.55 13.01
CA ILE A 6 0.80 2.54 12.13
C ILE A 6 1.60 3.56 12.94
N THR A 7 1.29 3.73 14.22
CA THR A 7 1.97 4.74 15.05
C THR A 7 3.46 4.49 15.19
N LYS A 8 3.92 3.23 15.05
CA LYS A 8 5.35 2.93 15.07
C LYS A 8 6.12 3.61 13.95
N TYR A 9 5.44 4.04 12.90
CA TYR A 9 6.07 4.63 11.72
C TYR A 9 5.86 6.13 11.64
N GLU A 10 5.38 6.75 12.74
CA GLU A 10 5.08 8.17 12.81
C GLU A 10 6.31 9.00 13.11
N ASN A 11 7.27 9.08 12.21
CA ASN A 11 8.47 9.86 12.49
C ASN A 11 8.99 10.63 11.30
N SER A 12 8.24 10.70 10.22
CA SER A 12 8.62 11.51 9.08
C SER A 12 7.43 11.73 8.17
N VAL A 13 7.23 10.84 7.21
CA VAL A 13 6.17 10.98 6.21
C VAL A 13 4.79 10.86 6.84
N ILE A 14 4.61 9.88 7.71
CA ILE A 14 3.30 9.60 8.32
C ILE A 14 2.82 10.75 9.20
N ASN A 15 3.72 11.49 9.85
CA ASN A 15 3.33 12.63 10.67
C ASN A 15 2.63 13.72 9.86
N ASN A 16 2.91 13.78 8.57
CA ASN A 16 2.30 14.77 7.67
C ASN A 16 1.14 14.18 6.89
N LEU A 17 0.77 12.93 7.16
CA LEU A 17 -0.28 12.24 6.46
C LEU A 17 -1.59 12.31 7.23
N ASP A 18 -2.67 12.17 6.48
CA ASP A 18 -3.95 11.81 7.04
C ASP A 18 -3.86 10.34 7.47
N ARG A 19 -3.79 10.11 8.78
CA ARG A 19 -3.68 8.76 9.33
C ARG A 19 -4.86 7.89 8.95
N ASP A 20 -6.05 8.49 8.87
CA ASP A 20 -7.23 7.73 8.50
C ASP A 20 -7.11 7.23 7.06
N ASN A 21 -6.56 8.07 6.18
CA ASN A 21 -6.32 7.68 4.80
C ASN A 21 -5.32 6.53 4.71
N ALA A 22 -4.22 6.63 5.47
CA ALA A 22 -3.21 5.57 5.48
C ALA A 22 -3.81 4.25 5.99
N LYS A 23 -4.63 4.31 7.03
CA LYS A 23 -5.31 3.12 7.56
C LYS A 23 -6.24 2.49 6.54
N LYS A 24 -6.91 3.31 5.74
CA LYS A 24 -7.78 2.79 4.68
C LYS A 24 -6.98 2.02 3.65
N ILE A 25 -5.81 2.54 3.27
CA ILE A 25 -4.93 1.85 2.32
C ILE A 25 -4.44 0.52 2.91
N VAL A 26 -4.02 0.53 4.17
CA VAL A 26 -3.59 -0.68 4.85
C VAL A 26 -4.73 -1.72 4.85
N SER A 27 -5.93 -1.31 5.23
CA SER A 27 -7.08 -2.20 5.27
C SER A 27 -7.41 -2.77 3.89
N PHE A 28 -7.31 -1.94 2.86
CA PHE A 28 -7.53 -2.37 1.49
C PHE A 28 -6.55 -3.46 1.08
N LEU A 29 -5.27 -3.26 1.40
CA LEU A 29 -4.24 -4.24 1.05
C LEU A 29 -4.42 -5.55 1.82
N ILE A 30 -4.78 -5.48 3.09
CA ILE A 30 -5.05 -6.67 3.89
C ILE A 30 -6.23 -7.44 3.29
N SER A 31 -7.27 -6.74 2.86
CA SER A 31 -8.42 -7.36 2.21
C SER A 31 -8.02 -8.07 0.91
N GLY A 32 -6.96 -7.61 0.27
CA GLY A 32 -6.42 -8.24 -0.94
C GLY A 32 -5.42 -9.35 -0.66
N ASN A 33 -5.32 -9.80 0.59
CA ASN A 33 -4.41 -10.87 1.02
C ASN A 33 -2.93 -10.47 0.99
N CYS A 34 -2.64 -9.18 1.18
CA CYS A 34 -1.27 -8.72 1.31
C CYS A 34 -0.71 -9.10 2.67
N ASP A 35 0.37 -9.87 2.70
CA ASP A 35 0.99 -10.33 3.93
C ASP A 35 2.34 -9.67 4.21
N TYR A 36 2.68 -8.61 3.45
CA TYR A 36 3.97 -7.91 3.58
C TYR A 36 3.77 -6.42 3.87
N ILE A 37 2.71 -6.07 4.61
CA ILE A 37 2.39 -4.67 4.93
C ILE A 37 3.52 -3.98 5.70
N GLU A 38 4.14 -4.68 6.66
CA GLU A 38 5.20 -4.08 7.46
C GLU A 38 6.39 -3.68 6.60
N GLN A 39 6.73 -4.51 5.63
CA GLN A 39 7.80 -4.19 4.69
C GLN A 39 7.44 -2.97 3.85
N LEU A 40 6.19 -2.85 3.42
CA LEU A 40 5.75 -1.68 2.67
C LEU A 40 5.84 -0.42 3.51
N LEU A 41 5.48 -0.50 4.77
CA LEU A 41 5.57 0.65 5.67
C LEU A 41 7.01 1.07 5.92
N GLU A 42 7.94 0.13 5.92
CA GLU A 42 9.36 0.44 6.13
C GLU A 42 10.05 0.94 4.87
N ASP A 43 9.79 0.30 3.73
CA ASP A 43 10.57 0.54 2.51
C ASP A 43 9.82 1.37 1.47
N TYR A 44 8.50 1.37 1.50
CA TYR A 44 7.67 2.01 0.49
C TYR A 44 6.58 2.86 1.13
N LEU A 45 6.95 3.59 2.15
CA LEU A 45 6.01 4.41 2.92
C LEU A 45 5.24 5.39 2.05
N ASP A 46 5.85 5.83 0.95
CA ASP A 46 5.25 6.80 0.05
C ASP A 46 3.92 6.36 -0.56
N ILE A 47 3.68 5.05 -0.67
CA ILE A 47 2.42 4.59 -1.23
C ILE A 47 1.24 4.91 -0.31
N PHE A 48 1.51 5.13 0.97
CA PHE A 48 0.46 5.45 1.95
C PHE A 48 0.16 6.95 1.99
N VAL A 49 0.89 7.75 1.21
CA VAL A 49 0.67 9.20 1.06
C VAL A 49 -0.41 9.50 0.02
N PHE A 50 -0.66 8.57 -0.90
CA PHE A 50 -1.70 8.75 -1.90
C PHE A 50 -3.06 8.87 -1.24
N GLU A 51 -3.95 9.64 -1.85
CA GLU A 51 -5.35 9.62 -1.42
C GLU A 51 -5.90 8.21 -1.67
N TYR A 52 -6.73 7.74 -0.76
CA TYR A 52 -7.23 6.38 -0.82
C TYR A 52 -7.90 6.07 -2.16
N GLU A 53 -8.74 6.99 -2.65
CA GLU A 53 -9.46 6.77 -3.90
C GLU A 53 -8.52 6.65 -5.09
N ASP A 54 -7.48 7.49 -5.13
CA ASP A 54 -6.49 7.45 -6.19
C ASP A 54 -5.68 6.16 -6.12
N PHE A 55 -5.33 5.74 -4.92
CA PHE A 55 -4.61 4.49 -4.72
C PHE A 55 -5.43 3.30 -5.23
N VAL A 56 -6.69 3.23 -4.85
CA VAL A 56 -7.56 2.12 -5.27
C VAL A 56 -7.71 2.09 -6.79
N LYS A 57 -7.89 3.24 -7.39
CA LYS A 57 -8.01 3.32 -8.85
C LYS A 57 -6.77 2.78 -9.54
N LYS A 58 -5.60 3.22 -9.07
CA LYS A 58 -4.33 2.76 -9.65
C LYS A 58 -4.12 1.28 -9.41
N TYR A 59 -4.45 0.82 -8.19
CA TYR A 59 -4.36 -0.58 -7.85
C TYR A 59 -5.18 -1.43 -8.81
N ASN A 60 -6.42 -1.03 -9.07
CA ASN A 60 -7.30 -1.78 -9.95
C ASN A 60 -6.76 -1.84 -11.38
N GLU A 61 -6.19 -0.74 -11.86
CA GLU A 61 -5.58 -0.69 -13.19
C GLU A 61 -4.40 -1.67 -13.28
N LEU A 62 -3.51 -1.64 -12.29
CA LEU A 62 -2.35 -2.53 -12.27
C LEU A 62 -2.77 -3.98 -12.06
N ASN A 63 -3.78 -4.22 -11.24
CA ASN A 63 -4.26 -5.57 -11.01
C ASN A 63 -4.75 -6.22 -12.30
N LYS A 64 -5.43 -5.46 -13.14
CA LYS A 64 -5.84 -5.96 -14.46
C LYS A 64 -4.64 -6.25 -15.34
N LYS A 65 -3.64 -5.38 -15.30
CA LYS A 65 -2.41 -5.54 -16.08
C LYS A 65 -1.70 -6.84 -15.73
N TYR A 66 -1.74 -7.22 -14.45
CA TYR A 66 -1.06 -8.41 -13.94
C TYR A 66 -2.01 -9.60 -13.73
N ASN A 67 -3.09 -9.65 -14.49
CA ASN A 67 -4.03 -10.79 -14.52
C ASN A 67 -4.69 -11.04 -13.17
N ASN A 68 -5.03 -9.97 -12.45
CA ASN A 68 -5.65 -10.03 -11.13
C ASN A 68 -4.78 -10.70 -10.08
N ASN A 69 -3.47 -10.64 -10.26
CA ASN A 69 -2.50 -11.28 -9.38
C ASN A 69 -1.48 -10.27 -8.82
N LEU A 70 -1.87 -8.99 -8.76
CA LEU A 70 -0.94 -7.91 -8.42
C LEU A 70 -0.23 -8.13 -7.09
N ILE A 71 -0.95 -8.55 -6.05
CA ILE A 71 -0.36 -8.73 -4.73
C ILE A 71 0.79 -9.73 -4.77
N ASN A 72 0.60 -10.85 -5.46
CA ASN A 72 1.64 -11.87 -5.57
C ASN A 72 2.80 -11.40 -6.45
N GLU A 73 2.49 -10.65 -7.51
CA GLU A 73 3.53 -10.12 -8.40
C GLU A 73 4.41 -9.12 -7.65
N ILE A 74 3.82 -8.26 -6.83
CA ILE A 74 4.59 -7.31 -6.02
C ILE A 74 5.46 -8.06 -5.00
N ARG A 75 4.92 -9.13 -4.41
CA ARG A 75 5.71 -9.93 -3.47
C ARG A 75 6.98 -10.46 -4.12
N ASP A 76 6.89 -10.88 -5.37
CA ASP A 76 8.03 -11.42 -6.10
C ASP A 76 8.94 -10.31 -6.64
N ASP A 77 8.38 -9.14 -6.95
CA ASP A 77 9.14 -8.02 -7.49
C ASP A 77 8.58 -6.70 -6.98
N MET A 78 9.17 -6.20 -5.90
CA MET A 78 8.73 -4.96 -5.28
C MET A 78 8.87 -3.74 -6.19
N ASN A 79 9.66 -3.83 -7.25
CA ASN A 79 9.81 -2.72 -8.20
C ASN A 79 8.50 -2.40 -8.91
N ILE A 80 7.55 -3.33 -8.93
CA ILE A 80 6.23 -3.08 -9.49
C ILE A 80 5.54 -1.91 -8.79
N LEU A 81 5.86 -1.69 -7.51
CA LEU A 81 5.29 -0.56 -6.76
C LEU A 81 5.63 0.79 -7.38
N GLU A 82 6.71 0.88 -8.14
CA GLU A 82 7.06 2.12 -8.82
C GLU A 82 6.01 2.52 -9.85
N GLU A 83 5.25 1.57 -10.36
CA GLU A 83 4.20 1.85 -11.33
C GLU A 83 3.04 2.64 -10.72
N PHE A 84 2.93 2.69 -9.39
CA PHE A 84 1.94 3.53 -8.73
C PHE A 84 2.24 5.02 -8.89
N TYR A 85 3.47 5.37 -9.24
CA TYR A 85 3.91 6.75 -9.36
C TYR A 85 3.83 7.31 -10.78
N TYR A 86 3.36 6.52 -11.72
CA TYR A 86 3.30 6.93 -13.13
C TYR A 86 1.89 7.09 -13.66
#